data_edeb38c8950749db343ac9e661571f8c
#
_entry.id   edeb38c8950749db343ac9e661571f8c
#
_cell.length_a   1.000
_cell.length_b   1.000
_cell.length_c   1.000
_cell.angle_alpha   90.00
_cell.angle_beta   90.00
_cell.angle_gamma   90.00
#
_symmetry.space_group_name_H-M   'P 1'
#
loop_
_entity.id
_entity.type
_entity.pdbx_description
1 polymer ?
#
loop_
_entity_poly.entity_id
_entity_poly.type
_entity_poly.pdbx_seq_one_letter_code
_entity_poly.pdbx_strand_id
1 'polypeptide(L)'
;NKFYMVIYRPVNTDDDSHLMTLYIYDISEYERFKLDTAMRTMVFGYIQIDNYDDVMQGLSEAQRTSILFEVNSLLDKWSHSLGGLLRRISDDMYVIILERHALDLAVSEKFDILDKVRNLHGDNKFPVTLSIGLIQSRPKTSMEELGALAQSHLDLVLGRGGDQVAVDLDGKVQFFGGKSK
;
A
#
# COMPACT_ATOMS: atom_id res chain seq x y z
N ASN A 1 -8.24 -1.49 26.12
CA ASN A 1 -7.02 -1.77 26.88
C ASN A 1 -6.54 -0.49 27.54
N LYS A 2 -6.01 -0.60 28.78
CA LYS A 2 -5.31 0.47 29.47
C LYS A 2 -3.82 0.20 29.46
N PHE A 3 -3.02 1.26 29.28
CA PHE A 3 -1.57 1.21 29.26
C PHE A 3 -1.02 2.06 30.39
N TYR A 4 -0.07 1.54 31.14
CA TYR A 4 0.56 2.23 32.26
C TYR A 4 2.09 2.21 32.10
N MET A 5 2.69 3.39 32.26
CA MET A 5 4.14 3.49 32.41
C MET A 5 4.48 3.50 33.90
N VAL A 6 5.35 2.60 34.33
CA VAL A 6 5.83 2.52 35.72
C VAL A 6 7.30 2.89 35.79
N ILE A 7 7.59 3.92 36.55
CA ILE A 7 8.96 4.35 36.85
C ILE A 7 9.21 4.07 38.33
N TYR A 8 10.29 3.39 38.64
CA TYR A 8 10.72 3.15 40.00
C TYR A 8 12.02 3.88 40.31
N ARG A 9 12.16 4.39 41.55
CA ARG A 9 13.38 5.00 42.05
C ARG A 9 13.67 4.46 43.44
N PRO A 10 14.89 3.95 43.70
CA PRO A 10 15.28 3.62 45.06
C PRO A 10 15.35 4.91 45.88
N VAL A 11 14.92 4.85 47.13
CA VAL A 11 15.08 5.92 48.13
C VAL A 11 16.22 5.54 49.01
N ASN A 12 17.25 6.40 49.07
CA ASN A 12 18.34 6.22 50.01
C ASN A 12 17.83 6.55 51.42
N THR A 13 17.83 5.58 52.29
CA THR A 13 17.52 5.74 53.73
C THR A 13 18.79 5.51 54.54
N ASP A 14 18.94 6.21 55.67
CA ASP A 14 20.10 6.10 56.53
C ASP A 14 20.13 4.79 57.36
N ASP A 15 19.04 4.01 57.26
CA ASP A 15 18.91 2.67 57.79
C ASP A 15 18.93 1.64 56.66
N ASP A 16 19.25 0.39 56.92
CA ASP A 16 19.33 -0.70 55.97
C ASP A 16 17.99 -1.06 55.28
N SER A 17 17.03 -0.11 55.29
CA SER A 17 15.70 -0.30 54.67
C SER A 17 15.76 0.00 53.17
N HIS A 18 15.34 -1.00 52.37
CA HIS A 18 15.24 -0.87 50.93
C HIS A 18 13.87 -0.31 50.54
N LEU A 19 13.73 1.03 50.56
CA LEU A 19 12.53 1.72 50.14
C LEU A 19 12.61 2.06 48.63
N MET A 20 11.46 2.00 47.96
CA MET A 20 11.34 2.28 46.54
C MET A 20 10.09 3.17 46.31
N THR A 21 10.25 4.24 45.54
CA THR A 21 9.14 5.04 45.07
C THR A 21 8.72 4.55 43.69
N LEU A 22 7.41 4.30 43.53
CA LEU A 22 6.81 3.94 42.25
C LEU A 22 5.97 5.13 41.74
N TYR A 23 6.23 5.50 40.50
CA TYR A 23 5.40 6.45 39.76
C TYR A 23 4.63 5.68 38.70
N ILE A 24 3.32 5.76 38.73
CA ILE A 24 2.44 5.06 37.79
C ILE A 24 1.70 6.13 36.96
N TYR A 25 1.94 6.15 35.66
CA TYR A 25 1.30 7.08 34.74
C TYR A 25 0.34 6.30 33.84
N ASP A 26 -0.90 6.75 33.72
CA ASP A 26 -1.81 6.25 32.68
C ASP A 26 -1.44 6.92 31.36
N ILE A 27 -0.88 6.12 30.44
CA ILE A 27 -0.46 6.56 29.10
C ILE A 27 -1.41 6.05 28.01
N SER A 28 -2.63 5.64 28.37
CA SER A 28 -3.59 5.03 27.46
C SER A 28 -3.98 5.93 26.30
N GLU A 29 -4.16 7.24 26.55
CA GLU A 29 -4.46 8.21 25.49
C GLU A 29 -3.27 8.39 24.52
N TYR A 30 -2.06 8.49 25.06
CA TYR A 30 -0.85 8.59 24.25
C TYR A 30 -0.64 7.37 23.34
N GLU A 31 -0.82 6.16 23.87
CA GLU A 31 -0.67 4.93 23.06
C GLU A 31 -1.80 4.79 22.02
N ARG A 32 -3.03 5.21 22.33
CA ARG A 32 -4.10 5.25 21.32
C ARG A 32 -3.81 6.24 20.21
N PHE A 33 -3.37 7.45 20.57
CA PHE A 33 -3.00 8.48 19.59
C PHE A 33 -1.86 8.01 18.68
N LYS A 34 -0.85 7.36 19.26
CA LYS A 34 0.29 6.78 18.52
C LYS A 34 -0.17 5.71 17.52
N LEU A 35 -1.07 4.82 17.93
CA LEU A 35 -1.65 3.79 17.07
C LEU A 35 -2.49 4.42 15.94
N ASP A 36 -3.37 5.37 16.25
CA ASP A 36 -4.20 6.06 15.25
C ASP A 36 -3.34 6.78 14.22
N THR A 37 -2.30 7.50 14.68
CA THR A 37 -1.35 8.18 13.78
C THR A 37 -0.62 7.19 12.88
N ALA A 38 -0.20 6.03 13.40
CA ALA A 38 0.46 5.01 12.61
C ALA A 38 -0.47 4.43 11.53
N MET A 39 -1.76 4.21 11.85
CA MET A 39 -2.76 3.71 10.91
C MET A 39 -3.13 4.71 9.82
N ARG A 40 -2.92 6.00 10.05
CA ARG A 40 -3.14 7.09 9.08
C ARG A 40 -1.89 7.48 8.31
N THR A 41 -0.79 6.75 8.48
CA THR A 41 0.42 6.98 7.69
C THR A 41 0.11 6.83 6.20
N MET A 42 0.57 7.78 5.39
CA MET A 42 0.33 7.78 3.95
C MET A 42 1.09 6.65 3.26
N VAL A 43 0.41 5.99 2.34
CA VAL A 43 0.97 5.05 1.37
C VAL A 43 0.83 5.67 -0.01
N PHE A 44 1.94 5.75 -0.72
CA PHE A 44 2.01 6.27 -2.09
C PHE A 44 2.37 5.15 -3.05
N GLY A 45 1.83 5.19 -4.27
CA GLY A 45 2.18 4.18 -5.26
C GLY A 45 1.84 4.51 -6.68
N TYR A 46 2.43 3.70 -7.57
CA TYR A 46 2.12 3.67 -8.99
C TYR A 46 1.44 2.35 -9.36
N ILE A 47 0.50 2.45 -10.29
CA ILE A 47 -0.15 1.31 -10.94
C ILE A 47 0.09 1.45 -12.42
N GLN A 48 0.54 0.39 -13.08
CA GLN A 48 0.74 0.35 -14.52
C GLN A 48 0.00 -0.82 -15.16
N ILE A 49 -0.56 -0.59 -16.35
CA ILE A 49 -1.04 -1.65 -17.24
C ILE A 49 0.18 -2.21 -17.97
N ASP A 50 0.57 -3.46 -17.68
CA ASP A 50 1.85 -4.01 -18.11
C ASP A 50 2.00 -4.15 -19.62
N ASN A 51 0.94 -4.56 -20.29
CA ASN A 51 0.93 -4.95 -21.69
C ASN A 51 0.02 -4.04 -22.52
N TYR A 52 -0.03 -2.75 -22.17
CA TYR A 52 -0.95 -1.77 -22.75
C TYR A 52 -0.89 -1.76 -24.29
N ASP A 53 0.31 -1.62 -24.87
CA ASP A 53 0.48 -1.53 -26.33
C ASP A 53 0.07 -2.84 -27.02
N ASP A 54 0.42 -3.99 -26.44
CA ASP A 54 0.08 -5.31 -27.00
C ASP A 54 -1.42 -5.56 -26.99
N VAL A 55 -2.10 -5.17 -25.88
CA VAL A 55 -3.55 -5.28 -25.75
C VAL A 55 -4.27 -4.34 -26.69
N MET A 56 -3.75 -3.11 -26.86
CA MET A 56 -4.36 -2.10 -27.72
C MET A 56 -4.08 -2.34 -29.21
N GLN A 57 -3.04 -3.12 -29.54
CA GLN A 57 -2.69 -3.42 -30.92
C GLN A 57 -3.73 -4.35 -31.55
N GLY A 58 -4.27 -3.95 -32.66
CA GLY A 58 -5.26 -4.75 -33.40
C GLY A 58 -6.72 -4.57 -32.97
N LEU A 59 -6.98 -3.77 -31.93
CA LEU A 59 -8.33 -3.41 -31.51
C LEU A 59 -8.85 -2.18 -32.24
N SER A 60 -10.16 -2.16 -32.51
CA SER A 60 -10.84 -0.95 -32.94
C SER A 60 -10.86 0.11 -31.84
N GLU A 61 -11.04 1.37 -32.17
CA GLU A 61 -11.10 2.47 -31.22
C GLU A 61 -12.23 2.27 -30.16
N ALA A 62 -13.37 1.75 -30.59
CA ALA A 62 -14.49 1.44 -29.69
C ALA A 62 -14.11 0.35 -28.67
N GLN A 63 -13.41 -0.70 -29.10
CA GLN A 63 -12.95 -1.78 -28.21
C GLN A 63 -11.89 -1.27 -27.20
N ARG A 64 -10.93 -0.46 -27.66
CA ARG A 64 -9.93 0.18 -26.78
C ARG A 64 -10.61 1.01 -25.69
N THR A 65 -11.56 1.85 -26.09
CA THR A 65 -12.32 2.70 -25.16
C THR A 65 -13.09 1.86 -24.15
N SER A 66 -13.73 0.77 -24.58
CA SER A 66 -14.49 -0.13 -23.70
C SER A 66 -13.58 -0.77 -22.63
N ILE A 67 -12.44 -1.33 -23.05
CA ILE A 67 -11.49 -1.99 -22.14
C ILE A 67 -10.93 -0.98 -21.12
N LEU A 68 -10.49 0.18 -21.59
CA LEU A 68 -9.98 1.23 -20.70
C LEU A 68 -11.04 1.72 -19.72
N PHE A 69 -12.29 1.84 -20.15
CA PHE A 69 -13.40 2.18 -19.28
C PHE A 69 -13.62 1.12 -18.20
N GLU A 70 -13.55 -0.15 -18.54
CA GLU A 70 -13.72 -1.25 -17.59
C GLU A 70 -12.56 -1.30 -16.59
N VAL A 71 -11.29 -1.16 -17.04
CA VAL A 71 -10.12 -1.10 -16.17
C VAL A 71 -10.22 0.11 -15.22
N ASN A 72 -10.51 1.29 -15.75
CA ASN A 72 -10.70 2.49 -14.94
C ASN A 72 -11.80 2.29 -13.89
N SER A 73 -12.95 1.74 -14.30
CA SER A 73 -14.08 1.48 -13.39
C SER A 73 -13.73 0.51 -12.27
N LEU A 74 -12.93 -0.53 -12.54
CA LEU A 74 -12.46 -1.46 -11.52
C LEU A 74 -11.47 -0.80 -10.56
N LEU A 75 -10.49 -0.07 -11.10
CA LEU A 75 -9.49 0.64 -10.29
C LEU A 75 -10.14 1.73 -9.41
N ASP A 76 -11.09 2.49 -9.96
CA ASP A 76 -11.82 3.51 -9.20
C ASP A 76 -12.65 2.88 -8.07
N LYS A 77 -13.39 1.81 -8.33
CA LYS A 77 -14.18 1.10 -7.32
C LYS A 77 -13.28 0.52 -6.23
N TRP A 78 -12.17 -0.11 -6.59
CA TRP A 78 -11.20 -0.66 -5.66
C TRP A 78 -10.56 0.43 -4.80
N SER A 79 -10.05 1.49 -5.41
CA SER A 79 -9.48 2.63 -4.69
C SER A 79 -10.50 3.27 -3.74
N HIS A 80 -11.74 3.46 -4.20
CA HIS A 80 -12.81 4.03 -3.40
C HIS A 80 -13.19 3.13 -2.21
N SER A 81 -13.22 1.80 -2.39
CA SER A 81 -13.50 0.86 -1.29
C SER A 81 -12.42 0.89 -0.20
N LEU A 82 -11.20 1.26 -0.57
CA LEU A 82 -10.07 1.48 0.34
C LEU A 82 -10.03 2.90 0.93
N GLY A 83 -10.94 3.80 0.55
CA GLY A 83 -10.88 5.20 0.93
C GLY A 83 -9.70 5.96 0.32
N GLY A 84 -9.15 5.45 -0.76
CA GLY A 84 -7.97 5.99 -1.43
C GLY A 84 -8.26 7.04 -2.48
N LEU A 85 -7.22 7.75 -2.89
CA LEU A 85 -7.22 8.65 -4.04
C LEU A 85 -6.51 7.99 -5.21
N LEU A 86 -7.19 7.87 -6.34
CA LEU A 86 -6.62 7.38 -7.60
C LEU A 86 -6.60 8.51 -8.63
N ARG A 87 -5.51 8.63 -9.40
CA ARG A 87 -5.40 9.55 -10.53
C ARG A 87 -4.63 8.91 -11.67
N ARG A 88 -5.21 8.96 -12.86
CA ARG A 88 -4.54 8.58 -14.10
C ARG A 88 -3.55 9.68 -14.50
N ILE A 89 -2.31 9.33 -14.81
CA ILE A 89 -1.24 10.26 -15.21
C ILE A 89 -0.77 10.05 -16.65
N SER A 90 -0.95 8.85 -17.20
CA SER A 90 -0.76 8.55 -18.63
C SER A 90 -1.78 7.51 -19.10
N ASP A 91 -1.65 7.05 -20.33
CA ASP A 91 -2.61 6.08 -20.89
C ASP A 91 -2.59 4.74 -20.16
N ASP A 92 -1.46 4.36 -19.63
CA ASP A 92 -1.20 3.07 -18.97
C ASP A 92 -0.86 3.21 -17.48
N MET A 93 -0.71 4.44 -16.93
CA MET A 93 -0.18 4.65 -15.58
C MET A 93 -1.12 5.49 -14.70
N TYR A 94 -1.19 5.11 -13.41
CA TYR A 94 -1.96 5.77 -12.38
C TYR A 94 -1.10 6.01 -11.14
N VAL A 95 -1.43 7.06 -10.39
CA VAL A 95 -0.97 7.30 -9.01
C VAL A 95 -2.08 6.90 -8.06
N ILE A 96 -1.71 6.22 -6.97
CA ILE A 96 -2.61 5.89 -5.87
C ILE A 96 -2.03 6.40 -4.55
N ILE A 97 -2.91 6.97 -3.72
CA ILE A 97 -2.59 7.38 -2.36
C ILE A 97 -3.61 6.73 -1.42
N LEU A 98 -3.10 6.05 -0.41
CA LEU A 98 -3.89 5.32 0.59
C LEU A 98 -3.43 5.68 2.00
N GLU A 99 -4.22 5.36 3.02
CA GLU A 99 -3.75 5.28 4.39
C GLU A 99 -3.25 3.86 4.73
N ARG A 100 -2.42 3.70 5.75
CA ARG A 100 -1.84 2.40 6.14
C ARG A 100 -2.91 1.34 6.38
N HIS A 101 -4.00 1.67 7.07
CA HIS A 101 -5.07 0.70 7.31
C HIS A 101 -5.70 0.16 6.02
N ALA A 102 -5.78 0.99 4.97
CA ALA A 102 -6.26 0.58 3.65
C ALA A 102 -5.26 -0.37 2.95
N LEU A 103 -3.95 -0.11 3.13
CA LEU A 103 -2.92 -1.04 2.66
C LEU A 103 -3.04 -2.40 3.35
N ASP A 104 -3.24 -2.42 4.69
CA ASP A 104 -3.40 -3.66 5.44
C ASP A 104 -4.63 -4.46 4.97
N LEU A 105 -5.72 -3.77 4.61
CA LEU A 105 -6.89 -4.40 3.99
C LEU A 105 -6.56 -4.98 2.62
N ALA A 106 -5.94 -4.22 1.73
CA ALA A 106 -5.52 -4.69 0.40
C ALA A 106 -4.58 -5.90 0.48
N VAL A 107 -3.65 -5.91 1.46
CA VAL A 107 -2.77 -7.05 1.75
C VAL A 107 -3.57 -8.27 2.20
N SER A 108 -4.55 -8.10 3.10
CA SER A 108 -5.40 -9.20 3.58
C SER A 108 -6.22 -9.84 2.46
N GLU A 109 -6.65 -9.04 1.49
CA GLU A 109 -7.35 -9.44 0.27
C GLU A 109 -6.39 -9.89 -0.85
N LYS A 110 -5.06 -9.93 -0.57
CA LYS A 110 -4.00 -10.31 -1.52
C LYS A 110 -4.05 -9.52 -2.83
N PHE A 111 -4.47 -8.26 -2.75
CA PHE A 111 -4.62 -7.39 -3.92
C PHE A 111 -5.48 -8.03 -5.03
N ASP A 112 -6.72 -8.40 -4.69
CA ASP A 112 -7.68 -9.06 -5.55
C ASP A 112 -7.99 -8.29 -6.85
N ILE A 113 -7.64 -7.00 -6.89
CA ILE A 113 -7.73 -6.15 -8.08
C ILE A 113 -6.95 -6.73 -9.27
N LEU A 114 -5.80 -7.39 -9.02
CA LEU A 114 -5.02 -8.03 -10.08
C LEU A 114 -5.84 -9.11 -10.79
N ASP A 115 -6.51 -9.98 -10.01
CA ASP A 115 -7.37 -11.03 -10.56
C ASP A 115 -8.62 -10.45 -11.24
N LYS A 116 -9.22 -9.40 -10.68
CA LYS A 116 -10.39 -8.73 -11.25
C LYS A 116 -10.09 -8.15 -12.63
N VAL A 117 -8.94 -7.47 -12.78
CA VAL A 117 -8.53 -6.90 -14.07
C VAL A 117 -8.12 -7.99 -15.06
N ARG A 118 -7.37 -9.00 -14.62
CA ARG A 118 -6.99 -10.14 -15.47
C ARG A 118 -8.20 -10.88 -16.02
N ASN A 119 -9.28 -10.94 -15.29
CA ASN A 119 -10.54 -11.60 -15.67
C ASN A 119 -11.45 -10.71 -16.52
N LEU A 120 -11.02 -9.49 -16.89
CA LEU A 120 -11.71 -8.70 -17.90
C LEU A 120 -11.58 -9.43 -19.24
N HIS A 121 -12.61 -10.22 -19.55
CA HIS A 121 -12.72 -10.92 -20.83
C HIS A 121 -13.34 -9.99 -21.87
N GLY A 122 -12.50 -9.46 -22.76
CA GLY A 122 -12.94 -8.98 -24.05
C GLY A 122 -12.52 -9.99 -25.14
N ASP A 123 -12.80 -9.69 -26.40
CA ASP A 123 -12.27 -10.42 -27.57
C ASP A 123 -10.72 -10.30 -27.69
N ASN A 124 -10.05 -10.05 -26.58
CA ASN A 124 -8.63 -9.78 -26.50
C ASN A 124 -7.82 -11.07 -26.56
N LYS A 125 -6.84 -11.06 -27.43
CA LYS A 125 -5.86 -12.14 -27.59
C LYS A 125 -5.02 -12.35 -26.32
N PHE A 126 -4.87 -11.31 -25.50
CA PHE A 126 -4.08 -11.30 -24.28
C PHE A 126 -4.89 -10.70 -23.13
N PRO A 127 -4.80 -11.24 -21.90
CA PRO A 127 -5.42 -10.63 -20.72
C PRO A 127 -4.74 -9.31 -20.38
N VAL A 128 -5.51 -8.36 -19.89
CA VAL A 128 -4.96 -7.14 -19.28
C VAL A 128 -4.37 -7.49 -17.91
N THR A 129 -3.14 -7.06 -17.65
CA THR A 129 -2.48 -7.26 -16.35
C THR A 129 -2.02 -5.94 -15.75
N LEU A 130 -1.87 -5.91 -14.44
CA LEU A 130 -1.44 -4.73 -13.68
C LEU A 130 -0.17 -5.02 -12.90
N SER A 131 0.73 -4.07 -12.90
CA SER A 131 1.86 -3.99 -11.95
C SER A 131 1.66 -2.83 -10.99
N ILE A 132 1.94 -3.04 -9.70
CA ILE A 132 1.73 -2.05 -8.66
C ILE A 132 2.97 -1.95 -7.78
N GLY A 133 3.49 -0.72 -7.62
CA GLY A 133 4.58 -0.42 -6.68
C GLY A 133 4.07 0.51 -5.57
N LEU A 134 4.12 0.07 -4.32
CA LEU A 134 3.63 0.82 -3.16
C LEU A 134 4.75 1.05 -2.15
N ILE A 135 4.73 2.22 -1.51
CA ILE A 135 5.63 2.59 -0.43
C ILE A 135 4.90 3.33 0.68
N GLN A 136 5.14 2.95 1.92
CA GLN A 136 4.65 3.68 3.07
C GLN A 136 5.57 4.85 3.40
N SER A 137 5.01 6.04 3.64
CA SER A 137 5.78 7.20 4.08
C SER A 137 6.39 6.95 5.47
N ARG A 138 7.60 7.44 5.67
CA ARG A 138 8.31 7.41 6.95
C ARG A 138 8.58 8.86 7.41
N PRO A 139 8.79 9.10 8.70
CA PRO A 139 9.17 10.42 9.16
C PRO A 139 10.37 10.96 8.38
N LYS A 140 10.25 12.19 7.89
CA LYS A 140 11.27 12.92 7.09
C LYS A 140 11.45 12.44 5.63
N THR A 141 10.69 11.47 5.12
CA THR A 141 10.70 11.12 3.70
C THR A 141 10.04 12.23 2.89
N SER A 142 10.72 12.76 1.89
CA SER A 142 10.14 13.75 0.98
C SER A 142 9.17 13.11 -0.01
N MET A 143 8.31 13.93 -0.64
CA MET A 143 7.41 13.44 -1.71
C MET A 143 8.18 12.94 -2.93
N GLU A 144 9.31 13.57 -3.25
CA GLU A 144 10.20 13.15 -4.32
C GLU A 144 10.77 11.75 -4.04
N GLU A 145 11.26 11.54 -2.83
CA GLU A 145 11.79 10.24 -2.39
C GLU A 145 10.71 9.15 -2.39
N LEU A 146 9.47 9.47 -1.94
CA LEU A 146 8.35 8.54 -2.01
C LEU A 146 8.04 8.13 -3.46
N GLY A 147 8.02 9.11 -4.37
CA GLY A 147 7.81 8.84 -5.80
C GLY A 147 8.90 7.93 -6.38
N ALA A 148 10.18 8.21 -6.07
CA ALA A 148 11.30 7.41 -6.54
C ALA A 148 11.28 5.98 -5.99
N LEU A 149 10.93 5.79 -4.71
CA LEU A 149 10.81 4.47 -4.08
C LEU A 149 9.63 3.68 -4.65
N ALA A 150 8.47 4.32 -4.85
CA ALA A 150 7.31 3.68 -5.47
C ALA A 150 7.62 3.23 -6.91
N GLN A 151 8.34 4.07 -7.68
CA GLN A 151 8.80 3.71 -9.02
C GLN A 151 9.76 2.52 -8.98
N SER A 152 10.71 2.51 -8.06
CA SER A 152 11.64 1.38 -7.89
C SER A 152 10.89 0.07 -7.58
N HIS A 153 9.84 0.11 -6.76
CA HIS A 153 9.02 -1.07 -6.50
C HIS A 153 8.23 -1.52 -7.73
N LEU A 154 7.72 -0.58 -8.53
CA LEU A 154 7.07 -0.88 -9.80
C LEU A 154 8.06 -1.55 -10.77
N ASP A 155 9.27 -0.99 -10.91
CA ASP A 155 10.32 -1.54 -11.77
C ASP A 155 10.73 -2.97 -11.35
N LEU A 156 10.76 -3.24 -10.03
CA LEU A 156 10.99 -4.60 -9.52
C LEU A 156 9.92 -5.58 -9.98
N VAL A 157 8.65 -5.17 -9.96
CA VAL A 157 7.52 -6.00 -10.42
C VAL A 157 7.62 -6.24 -11.92
N LEU A 158 7.84 -5.19 -12.70
CA LEU A 158 7.99 -5.27 -14.16
C LEU A 158 9.15 -6.17 -14.55
N GLY A 159 10.31 -6.03 -13.87
CA GLY A 159 11.48 -6.89 -14.07
C GLY A 159 11.23 -8.37 -13.73
N ARG A 160 10.19 -8.69 -12.94
CA ARG A 160 9.76 -10.07 -12.62
C ARG A 160 8.70 -10.62 -13.58
N GLY A 161 8.31 -9.85 -14.58
CA GLY A 161 7.32 -10.24 -15.58
C GLY A 161 5.93 -9.64 -15.37
N GLY A 162 5.78 -8.68 -14.47
CA GLY A 162 4.53 -7.98 -14.21
C GLY A 162 3.48 -8.80 -13.45
N ASP A 163 2.23 -8.33 -13.47
CA ASP A 163 1.06 -8.98 -12.85
C ASP A 163 1.22 -9.23 -11.34
N GLN A 164 1.87 -8.29 -10.65
CA GLN A 164 2.24 -8.37 -9.24
C GLN A 164 2.12 -7.01 -8.56
N VAL A 165 2.15 -7.06 -7.23
CA VAL A 165 2.36 -5.88 -6.37
C VAL A 165 3.67 -6.05 -5.62
N ALA A 166 4.49 -5.01 -5.58
CA ALA A 166 5.60 -4.88 -4.64
C ALA A 166 5.24 -3.80 -3.61
N VAL A 167 5.37 -4.12 -2.34
CA VAL A 167 5.12 -3.20 -1.24
C VAL A 167 6.16 -3.35 -0.14
N ASP A 168 6.64 -2.22 0.39
CA ASP A 168 7.48 -2.23 1.60
C ASP A 168 6.56 -2.35 2.84
N LEU A 169 6.65 -3.48 3.52
CA LEU A 169 6.01 -3.71 4.81
C LEU A 169 7.10 -3.79 5.89
N ASP A 170 7.15 -2.74 6.73
CA ASP A 170 8.09 -2.64 7.85
C ASP A 170 9.58 -2.83 7.47
N GLY A 171 9.96 -2.27 6.30
CA GLY A 171 11.33 -2.30 5.80
C GLY A 171 11.69 -3.55 4.99
N LYS A 172 10.70 -4.37 4.64
CA LYS A 172 10.88 -5.53 3.77
C LYS A 172 9.94 -5.45 2.58
N VAL A 173 10.52 -5.54 1.37
CA VAL A 173 9.71 -5.62 0.16
C VAL A 173 9.07 -6.99 0.07
N GLN A 174 7.73 -7.00 -0.01
CA GLN A 174 6.93 -8.19 -0.22
C GLN A 174 6.24 -8.13 -1.57
N PHE A 175 6.00 -9.30 -2.16
CA PHE A 175 5.36 -9.43 -3.47
C PHE A 175 4.05 -10.19 -3.34
N PHE A 176 3.01 -9.71 -4.03
CA PHE A 176 1.70 -10.33 -4.10
C PHE A 176 1.30 -10.51 -5.57
N GLY A 177 0.49 -11.51 -5.87
CA GLY A 177 0.14 -11.86 -7.25
C GLY A 177 1.20 -12.71 -7.93
N GLY A 178 1.20 -12.71 -9.27
CA GLY A 178 2.08 -13.54 -10.06
C GLY A 178 1.67 -15.01 -10.04
N LYS A 179 0.86 -15.43 -11.02
CA LYS A 179 0.69 -16.87 -11.26
C LYS A 179 1.97 -17.34 -11.92
N SER A 180 2.78 -18.14 -11.18
CA SER A 180 3.88 -18.89 -11.79
C SER A 180 3.34 -19.63 -13.01
N LYS A 181 3.89 -19.32 -14.19
CA LYS A 181 3.67 -20.12 -15.41
C LYS A 181 4.41 -21.42 -15.26
#